data_44a6358df3d269e4baa7b243cd90ecf2
#
_entry.id   44a6358df3d269e4baa7b243cd90ecf2
#
_cell.length_a   1.000
_cell.length_b   1.000
_cell.length_c   1.000
_cell.angle_alpha   90.00
_cell.angle_beta   90.00
_cell.angle_gamma   90.00
#
_symmetry.space_group_name_H-M   'P 1'
#
loop_
_entity.id
_entity.type
_entity.pdbx_description
1 polymer ?
#
loop_
_entity_poly.entity_id
_entity_poly.type
_entity_poly.pdbx_seq_one_letter_code
_entity_poly.pdbx_strand_id
1 'polypeptide(L)'
;MESRSGLRDLWSTSGLDRTAAFSDAVLAIAMTILVLDLKAPEVAGRREYDAALLAALPQFYGFALSFGLLCLLWMAHHARLSALKHIDAGLLGWNCAMLFFAALTPLPTSMLFGRSYGSPVPPVFYALAMSCTWLCLNGMWRHAWRAGLMAHDVSARTYRGALLSTLPTTAVFLVSVPFAFIPGFASWTPLLWVLALPVNVVVERLVGAGRGSRIPEAGADDG
;
A
#
# COMPACT_ATOMS: atom_id res chain seq x y z
N MET A 1 -24.12 -9.23 -33.72
CA MET A 1 -23.95 -8.28 -32.60
C MET A 1 -24.05 -8.95 -31.23
N GLU A 2 -24.22 -10.26 -31.17
CA GLU A 2 -24.38 -11.09 -29.94
C GLU A 2 -23.09 -11.55 -29.24
N SER A 3 -21.94 -11.51 -29.92
CA SER A 3 -20.69 -12.08 -29.33
C SER A 3 -19.95 -11.19 -28.33
N ARG A 4 -20.33 -9.90 -28.19
CA ARG A 4 -19.69 -8.98 -27.23
C ARG A 4 -20.39 -8.92 -25.86
N SER A 5 -21.65 -9.36 -25.75
CA SER A 5 -22.37 -9.47 -24.48
C SER A 5 -21.84 -10.62 -23.63
N GLY A 6 -21.62 -11.80 -24.20
CA GLY A 6 -21.18 -12.99 -23.48
C GLY A 6 -19.84 -12.87 -22.74
N LEU A 7 -18.88 -12.08 -23.28
CA LEU A 7 -17.62 -11.84 -22.58
C LEU A 7 -17.75 -10.85 -21.42
N ARG A 8 -18.72 -9.92 -21.48
CA ARG A 8 -18.98 -8.97 -20.38
C ARG A 8 -19.66 -9.66 -19.19
N ASP A 9 -20.48 -10.66 -19.46
CA ASP A 9 -21.17 -11.42 -18.40
C ASP A 9 -20.22 -12.33 -17.60
N LEU A 10 -19.04 -12.67 -18.16
CA LEU A 10 -18.00 -13.41 -17.45
C LEU A 10 -17.31 -12.57 -16.34
N TRP A 11 -17.47 -11.24 -16.38
CA TRP A 11 -16.92 -10.29 -15.41
C TRP A 11 -17.99 -9.78 -14.43
N SER A 12 -18.94 -10.66 -14.07
CA SER A 12 -20.03 -10.37 -13.15
C SER A 12 -19.57 -10.18 -11.69
N THR A 13 -20.51 -9.95 -10.78
CA THR A 13 -20.27 -9.73 -9.34
C THR A 13 -19.41 -10.82 -8.70
N SER A 14 -19.51 -12.09 -9.16
CA SER A 14 -18.65 -13.19 -8.74
C SER A 14 -17.16 -12.98 -9.12
N GLY A 15 -16.88 -12.18 -10.13
CA GLY A 15 -15.52 -11.81 -10.53
C GLY A 15 -14.86 -10.84 -9.54
N LEU A 16 -15.64 -9.91 -8.94
CA LEU A 16 -15.13 -8.96 -7.93
C LEU A 16 -14.67 -9.69 -6.67
N ASP A 17 -15.50 -10.60 -6.13
CA ASP A 17 -15.16 -11.37 -4.93
C ASP A 17 -13.94 -12.25 -5.15
N ARG A 18 -13.82 -12.87 -6.31
CA ARG A 18 -12.64 -13.68 -6.68
C ARG A 18 -11.38 -12.82 -6.81
N THR A 19 -11.50 -11.62 -7.36
CA THR A 19 -10.38 -10.67 -7.48
C THR A 19 -9.94 -10.19 -6.11
N ALA A 20 -10.88 -9.88 -5.22
CA ALA A 20 -10.60 -9.50 -3.85
C ALA A 20 -9.87 -10.63 -3.10
N ALA A 21 -10.42 -11.85 -3.12
CA ALA A 21 -9.83 -13.01 -2.46
C ALA A 21 -8.42 -13.34 -2.99
N PHE A 22 -8.20 -13.24 -4.31
CA PHE A 22 -6.88 -13.43 -4.91
C PHE A 22 -5.89 -12.36 -4.44
N SER A 23 -6.31 -11.10 -4.42
CA SER A 23 -5.48 -9.98 -3.98
C SER A 23 -5.11 -10.09 -2.51
N ASP A 24 -6.07 -10.46 -1.66
CA ASP A 24 -5.87 -10.68 -0.23
C ASP A 24 -4.86 -11.81 0.01
N ALA A 25 -4.95 -12.91 -0.74
CA ALA A 25 -4.01 -14.01 -0.66
C ALA A 25 -2.58 -13.59 -1.05
N VAL A 26 -2.41 -12.86 -2.15
CA VAL A 26 -1.09 -12.39 -2.60
C VAL A 26 -0.47 -11.42 -1.59
N LEU A 27 -1.25 -10.47 -1.07
CA LEU A 27 -0.78 -9.52 -0.06
C LEU A 27 -0.43 -10.22 1.25
N ALA A 28 -1.23 -11.19 1.69
CA ALA A 28 -0.93 -11.98 2.89
C ALA A 28 0.38 -12.76 2.74
N ILE A 29 0.62 -13.38 1.58
CA ILE A 29 1.87 -14.08 1.28
C ILE A 29 3.04 -13.10 1.29
N ALA A 30 2.92 -11.93 0.64
CA ALA A 30 3.96 -10.91 0.64
C ALA A 30 4.34 -10.47 2.06
N MET A 31 3.35 -10.25 2.94
CA MET A 31 3.57 -9.90 4.35
C MET A 31 4.26 -11.03 5.14
N THR A 32 3.88 -12.28 4.91
CA THR A 32 4.44 -13.42 5.65
C THR A 32 5.85 -13.77 5.22
N ILE A 33 6.20 -13.57 3.94
CA ILE A 33 7.56 -13.81 3.43
C ILE A 33 8.58 -12.85 4.09
N LEU A 34 8.18 -11.65 4.46
CA LEU A 34 9.07 -10.68 5.11
C LEU A 34 9.72 -11.23 6.38
N VAL A 35 9.05 -12.10 7.12
CA VAL A 35 9.60 -12.68 8.36
C VAL A 35 10.75 -13.65 8.11
N LEU A 36 10.83 -14.25 6.92
CA LEU A 36 11.86 -15.25 6.59
C LEU A 36 13.27 -14.64 6.50
N ASP A 37 13.36 -13.32 6.33
CA ASP A 37 14.63 -12.59 6.35
C ASP A 37 15.15 -12.34 7.78
N LEU A 38 14.31 -12.51 8.81
CA LEU A 38 14.70 -12.41 10.21
C LEU A 38 15.33 -13.70 10.68
N LYS A 39 16.67 -13.70 10.76
CA LYS A 39 17.42 -14.87 11.24
C LYS A 39 17.85 -14.68 12.68
N ALA A 40 17.62 -15.71 13.50
CA ALA A 40 18.20 -15.75 14.84
C ALA A 40 19.73 -15.79 14.76
N PRO A 41 20.47 -15.08 15.65
CA PRO A 41 21.91 -15.16 15.68
C PRO A 41 22.41 -16.56 16.02
N GLU A 42 23.34 -17.09 15.23
CA GLU A 42 23.98 -18.40 15.43
C GLU A 42 25.37 -18.18 16.08
N VAL A 43 25.39 -17.93 17.40
CA VAL A 43 26.61 -17.71 18.18
C VAL A 43 26.58 -18.50 19.48
N ALA A 44 27.74 -18.92 19.99
CA ALA A 44 27.84 -19.86 21.13
C ALA A 44 27.86 -19.16 22.50
N GLY A 45 28.20 -17.86 22.58
CA GLY A 45 28.35 -17.13 23.84
C GLY A 45 27.20 -16.18 24.15
N ARG A 46 26.77 -16.05 25.40
CA ARG A 46 25.66 -15.17 25.81
C ARG A 46 25.92 -13.70 25.42
N ARG A 47 27.13 -13.18 25.71
CA ARG A 47 27.48 -11.78 25.37
C ARG A 47 27.52 -11.55 23.86
N GLU A 48 27.99 -12.53 23.10
CA GLU A 48 28.03 -12.51 21.64
C GLU A 48 26.61 -12.58 21.09
N TYR A 49 25.73 -13.38 21.71
CA TYR A 49 24.33 -13.47 21.33
C TYR A 49 23.59 -12.15 21.55
N ASP A 50 23.75 -11.52 22.71
CA ASP A 50 23.15 -10.23 23.03
C ASP A 50 23.61 -9.14 22.05
N ALA A 51 24.91 -9.11 21.74
CA ALA A 51 25.47 -8.17 20.76
C ALA A 51 24.96 -8.42 19.33
N ALA A 52 24.84 -9.68 18.91
CA ALA A 52 24.33 -10.06 17.61
C ALA A 52 22.83 -9.76 17.47
N LEU A 53 22.07 -9.92 18.56
CA LEU A 53 20.64 -9.54 18.57
C LEU A 53 20.46 -8.04 18.42
N LEU A 54 21.27 -7.22 19.09
CA LEU A 54 21.26 -5.78 18.91
C LEU A 54 21.66 -5.37 17.48
N ALA A 55 22.61 -6.06 16.88
CA ALA A 55 23.01 -5.85 15.49
C ALA A 55 21.92 -6.24 14.48
N ALA A 56 20.96 -7.09 14.86
CA ALA A 56 19.81 -7.49 14.05
C ALA A 56 18.65 -6.48 14.11
N LEU A 57 18.65 -5.50 15.01
CA LEU A 57 17.57 -4.52 15.16
C LEU A 57 17.18 -3.79 13.85
N PRO A 58 18.11 -3.42 12.94
CA PRO A 58 17.72 -2.85 11.66
C PRO A 58 16.86 -3.79 10.81
N GLN A 59 17.08 -5.11 10.87
CA GLN A 59 16.27 -6.10 10.14
C GLN A 59 14.85 -6.16 10.71
N PHE A 60 14.71 -6.16 12.04
CA PHE A 60 13.40 -6.07 12.70
C PHE A 60 12.66 -4.77 12.35
N TYR A 61 13.37 -3.66 12.33
CA TYR A 61 12.81 -2.39 11.88
C TYR A 61 12.33 -2.47 10.42
N GLY A 62 13.13 -3.02 9.52
CA GLY A 62 12.78 -3.21 8.12
C GLY A 62 11.54 -4.08 7.92
N PHE A 63 11.47 -5.18 8.66
CA PHE A 63 10.29 -6.04 8.70
C PHE A 63 9.06 -5.27 9.16
N ALA A 64 9.11 -4.61 10.32
CA ALA A 64 7.98 -3.90 10.89
C ALA A 64 7.49 -2.77 9.99
N LEU A 65 8.40 -2.01 9.39
CA LEU A 65 8.09 -0.93 8.44
C LEU A 65 7.39 -1.49 7.21
N SER A 66 7.99 -2.49 6.55
CA SER A 66 7.46 -3.06 5.31
C SER A 66 6.13 -3.76 5.53
N PHE A 67 5.99 -4.50 6.64
CA PHE A 67 4.74 -5.12 7.05
C PHE A 67 3.64 -4.06 7.27
N GLY A 68 3.94 -3.00 8.02
CA GLY A 68 3.00 -1.91 8.28
C GLY A 68 2.56 -1.19 6.99
N LEU A 69 3.49 -0.95 6.06
CA LEU A 69 3.18 -0.34 4.76
C LEU A 69 2.29 -1.24 3.88
N LEU A 70 2.54 -2.56 3.89
CA LEU A 70 1.68 -3.52 3.19
C LEU A 70 0.29 -3.65 3.85
N CYS A 71 0.20 -3.56 5.19
CA CYS A 71 -1.09 -3.48 5.88
C CYS A 71 -1.89 -2.24 5.45
N LEU A 72 -1.25 -1.06 5.40
CA LEU A 72 -1.91 0.16 4.92
C LEU A 72 -2.35 0.03 3.46
N LEU A 73 -1.51 -0.56 2.62
CA LEU A 73 -1.86 -0.85 1.23
C LEU A 73 -3.09 -1.75 1.16
N TRP A 74 -3.10 -2.84 1.93
CA TRP A 74 -4.22 -3.77 1.98
C TRP A 74 -5.52 -3.08 2.42
N MET A 75 -5.47 -2.29 3.48
CA MET A 75 -6.64 -1.53 3.95
C MET A 75 -7.17 -0.58 2.87
N ALA A 76 -6.27 0.16 2.21
CA ALA A 76 -6.64 1.08 1.13
C ALA A 76 -7.18 0.35 -0.11
N HIS A 77 -6.62 -0.79 -0.46
CA HIS A 77 -7.07 -1.66 -1.55
C HIS A 77 -8.44 -2.26 -1.26
N HIS A 78 -8.62 -2.85 -0.08
CA HIS A 78 -9.88 -3.44 0.37
C HIS A 78 -11.03 -2.40 0.33
N ALA A 79 -10.81 -1.21 0.89
CA ALA A 79 -11.78 -0.13 0.87
C ALA A 79 -12.16 0.33 -0.55
N ARG A 80 -11.22 0.29 -1.51
CA ARG A 80 -11.48 0.64 -2.91
C ARG A 80 -12.24 -0.45 -3.65
N LEU A 81 -11.89 -1.72 -3.46
CA LEU A 81 -12.64 -2.84 -4.06
C LEU A 81 -14.07 -2.88 -3.56
N SER A 82 -14.31 -2.66 -2.25
CA SER A 82 -15.64 -2.62 -1.66
C SER A 82 -16.54 -1.50 -2.22
N ALA A 83 -15.94 -0.47 -2.84
CA ALA A 83 -16.67 0.62 -3.49
C ALA A 83 -16.98 0.36 -4.97
N LEU A 84 -16.64 -0.81 -5.50
CA LEU A 84 -16.90 -1.18 -6.90
C LEU A 84 -18.16 -2.03 -7.04
N LYS A 85 -18.83 -1.86 -8.17
CA LYS A 85 -19.98 -2.68 -8.57
C LYS A 85 -19.61 -3.73 -9.61
N HIS A 86 -18.68 -3.38 -10.49
CA HIS A 86 -18.23 -4.24 -11.58
C HIS A 86 -16.71 -4.16 -11.73
N ILE A 87 -16.15 -5.15 -12.43
CA ILE A 87 -14.75 -5.17 -12.82
C ILE A 87 -14.64 -5.26 -14.34
N ASP A 88 -13.52 -4.81 -14.88
CA ASP A 88 -13.13 -4.98 -16.27
C ASP A 88 -11.65 -5.40 -16.40
N ALA A 89 -11.22 -5.70 -17.60
CA ALA A 89 -9.84 -6.10 -17.87
C ALA A 89 -8.81 -5.00 -17.53
N GLY A 90 -9.18 -3.73 -17.69
CA GLY A 90 -8.32 -2.60 -17.34
C GLY A 90 -8.10 -2.49 -15.84
N LEU A 91 -9.15 -2.67 -15.04
CA LEU A 91 -9.06 -2.70 -13.58
C LEU A 91 -8.19 -3.88 -13.11
N LEU A 92 -8.40 -5.07 -13.69
CA LEU A 92 -7.58 -6.24 -13.39
C LEU A 92 -6.11 -6.03 -13.75
N GLY A 93 -5.81 -5.37 -14.87
CA GLY A 93 -4.45 -5.02 -15.26
C GLY A 93 -3.75 -4.14 -14.20
N TRP A 94 -4.42 -3.09 -13.73
CA TRP A 94 -3.91 -2.24 -12.66
C TRP A 94 -3.75 -3.00 -11.33
N ASN A 95 -4.70 -3.87 -11.01
CA ASN A 95 -4.64 -4.73 -9.82
C ASN A 95 -3.42 -5.66 -9.88
N CYS A 96 -3.23 -6.38 -10.99
CA CYS A 96 -2.07 -7.25 -11.17
C CYS A 96 -0.74 -6.49 -11.09
N ALA A 97 -0.65 -5.29 -11.67
CA ALA A 97 0.53 -4.45 -11.57
C ALA A 97 0.82 -4.03 -10.12
N MET A 98 -0.20 -3.65 -9.36
CA MET A 98 -0.08 -3.33 -7.93
C MET A 98 0.42 -4.55 -7.14
N LEU A 99 -0.19 -5.72 -7.36
CA LEU A 99 0.19 -6.97 -6.69
C LEU A 99 1.61 -7.41 -7.04
N PHE A 100 2.06 -7.20 -8.29
CA PHE A 100 3.43 -7.46 -8.69
C PHE A 100 4.44 -6.65 -7.85
N PHE A 101 4.24 -5.34 -7.73
CA PHE A 101 5.14 -4.50 -6.94
C PHE A 101 5.03 -4.78 -5.43
N ALA A 102 3.83 -5.10 -4.94
CA ALA A 102 3.64 -5.49 -3.54
C ALA A 102 4.36 -6.82 -3.22
N ALA A 103 4.23 -7.82 -4.09
CA ALA A 103 4.92 -9.11 -3.94
C ALA A 103 6.46 -8.99 -4.07
N LEU A 104 6.94 -7.94 -4.74
CA LEU A 104 8.37 -7.65 -4.87
C LEU A 104 8.97 -7.05 -3.58
N THR A 105 8.15 -6.49 -2.68
CA THR A 105 8.60 -5.76 -1.48
C THR A 105 9.61 -6.50 -0.60
N PRO A 106 9.50 -7.83 -0.34
CA PRO A 106 10.47 -8.54 0.46
C PRO A 106 11.92 -8.40 -0.06
N LEU A 107 12.11 -8.43 -1.37
CA LEU A 107 13.44 -8.34 -1.97
C LEU A 107 14.17 -7.02 -1.66
N PRO A 108 13.64 -5.82 -1.97
CA PRO A 108 14.31 -4.58 -1.59
C PRO A 108 14.36 -4.37 -0.06
N THR A 109 13.46 -4.97 0.72
CA THR A 109 13.52 -4.95 2.19
C THR A 109 14.78 -5.68 2.66
N SER A 110 15.03 -6.89 2.20
CA SER A 110 16.22 -7.67 2.58
C SER A 110 17.53 -7.01 2.11
N MET A 111 17.54 -6.41 0.91
CA MET A 111 18.70 -5.67 0.41
C MET A 111 19.01 -4.43 1.25
N LEU A 112 17.99 -3.73 1.73
CA LEU A 112 18.15 -2.46 2.45
C LEU A 112 18.63 -2.66 3.89
N PHE A 113 18.03 -3.62 4.60
CA PHE A 113 18.28 -3.89 6.02
C PHE A 113 19.29 -5.03 6.23
N GLY A 114 19.75 -5.66 5.15
CA GLY A 114 20.92 -6.52 5.14
C GLY A 114 22.24 -5.73 5.13
N ARG A 115 23.27 -6.31 4.54
CA ARG A 115 24.58 -5.64 4.41
C ARG A 115 24.60 -4.74 3.17
N SER A 116 24.07 -3.51 3.27
CA SER A 116 24.00 -2.58 2.13
C SER A 116 25.27 -1.76 1.89
N TYR A 117 26.22 -1.76 2.83
CA TYR A 117 27.51 -1.03 2.75
C TYR A 117 27.37 0.46 2.38
N GLY A 118 26.22 1.10 2.69
CA GLY A 118 25.96 2.50 2.35
C GLY A 118 25.64 2.75 0.87
N SER A 119 25.39 1.70 0.09
CA SER A 119 24.97 1.83 -1.32
C SER A 119 23.63 2.56 -1.44
N PRO A 120 23.46 3.50 -2.39
CA PRO A 120 22.19 4.16 -2.66
C PRO A 120 21.17 3.23 -3.35
N VAL A 121 21.61 2.12 -3.94
CA VAL A 121 20.75 1.23 -4.76
C VAL A 121 19.60 0.61 -3.95
N PRO A 122 19.82 0.01 -2.75
CA PRO A 122 18.72 -0.59 -2.00
C PRO A 122 17.63 0.40 -1.59
N PRO A 123 17.92 1.59 -0.99
CA PRO A 123 16.86 2.53 -0.65
C PRO A 123 16.13 3.09 -1.87
N VAL A 124 16.82 3.33 -2.99
CA VAL A 124 16.18 3.76 -4.24
C VAL A 124 15.24 2.67 -4.77
N PHE A 125 15.71 1.41 -4.80
CA PHE A 125 14.90 0.30 -5.28
C PHE A 125 13.64 0.11 -4.42
N TYR A 126 13.78 0.17 -3.09
CA TYR A 126 12.65 0.11 -2.17
C TYR A 126 11.65 1.25 -2.42
N ALA A 127 12.14 2.50 -2.47
CA ALA A 127 11.32 3.68 -2.68
C ALA A 127 10.55 3.62 -4.01
N LEU A 128 11.20 3.18 -5.08
CA LEU A 128 10.56 3.01 -6.38
C LEU A 128 9.51 1.90 -6.38
N ALA A 129 9.82 0.73 -5.79
CA ALA A 129 8.87 -0.38 -5.69
C ALA A 129 7.61 0.05 -4.92
N MET A 130 7.77 0.71 -3.77
CA MET A 130 6.66 1.24 -2.98
C MET A 130 5.89 2.32 -3.75
N SER A 131 6.58 3.27 -4.39
CA SER A 131 5.91 4.30 -5.21
C SER A 131 5.07 3.69 -6.32
N CYS A 132 5.62 2.71 -7.06
CA CYS A 132 4.89 2.02 -8.12
C CYS A 132 3.66 1.30 -7.57
N THR A 133 3.75 0.64 -6.42
CA THR A 133 2.62 -0.02 -5.76
C THR A 133 1.47 0.96 -5.51
N TRP A 134 1.76 2.10 -4.87
CA TRP A 134 0.75 3.12 -4.56
C TRP A 134 0.22 3.83 -5.82
N LEU A 135 1.07 4.05 -6.82
CA LEU A 135 0.65 4.61 -8.11
C LEU A 135 -0.27 3.66 -8.87
N CYS A 136 0.01 2.34 -8.86
CA CYS A 136 -0.88 1.35 -9.45
C CYS A 136 -2.24 1.30 -8.75
N LEU A 137 -2.27 1.37 -7.41
CA LEU A 137 -3.51 1.45 -6.64
C LEU A 137 -4.32 2.70 -7.01
N ASN A 138 -3.66 3.86 -7.19
CA ASN A 138 -4.32 5.09 -7.66
C ASN A 138 -4.76 4.99 -9.13
N GLY A 139 -3.97 4.33 -9.97
CA GLY A 139 -4.31 4.03 -11.36
C GLY A 139 -5.57 3.18 -11.47
N MET A 140 -5.66 2.12 -10.66
CA MET A 140 -6.84 1.27 -10.53
C MET A 140 -8.08 2.08 -10.15
N TRP A 141 -7.98 2.92 -9.13
CA TRP A 141 -9.07 3.77 -8.64
C TRP A 141 -9.53 4.81 -9.68
N ARG A 142 -8.57 5.44 -10.38
CA ARG A 142 -8.85 6.38 -11.46
C ARG A 142 -9.49 5.71 -12.67
N HIS A 143 -9.03 4.49 -13.01
CA HIS A 143 -9.64 3.69 -14.08
C HIS A 143 -11.08 3.34 -13.74
N ALA A 144 -11.34 2.84 -12.53
CA ALA A 144 -12.67 2.49 -12.05
C ALA A 144 -13.65 3.67 -12.12
N TRP A 145 -13.20 4.87 -11.73
CA TRP A 145 -14.01 6.09 -11.85
C TRP A 145 -14.36 6.45 -13.30
N ARG A 146 -13.37 6.40 -14.19
CA ARG A 146 -13.54 6.76 -15.60
C ARG A 146 -14.37 5.76 -16.38
N ALA A 147 -14.25 4.49 -16.05
CA ALA A 147 -14.98 3.40 -16.69
C ALA A 147 -16.41 3.19 -16.12
N GLY A 148 -16.80 3.97 -15.09
CA GLY A 148 -18.12 3.85 -14.48
C GLY A 148 -18.34 2.55 -13.69
N LEU A 149 -17.26 1.98 -13.13
CA LEU A 149 -17.30 0.71 -12.38
C LEU A 149 -17.68 0.89 -10.91
N MET A 150 -17.87 2.14 -10.46
CA MET A 150 -18.20 2.47 -9.08
C MET A 150 -19.62 2.10 -8.71
N ALA A 151 -19.87 1.81 -7.44
CA ALA A 151 -21.19 1.73 -6.87
C ALA A 151 -21.89 3.11 -6.92
N HIS A 152 -23.21 3.13 -6.99
CA HIS A 152 -24.00 4.36 -7.20
C HIS A 152 -23.89 5.41 -6.07
N ASP A 153 -23.48 4.98 -4.89
CA ASP A 153 -23.34 5.82 -3.69
C ASP A 153 -21.95 6.49 -3.55
N VAL A 154 -21.00 6.17 -4.45
CA VAL A 154 -19.67 6.78 -4.43
C VAL A 154 -19.69 8.19 -5.00
N SER A 155 -19.61 9.19 -4.11
CA SER A 155 -19.58 10.59 -4.48
C SER A 155 -18.21 11.01 -5.06
N ALA A 156 -18.20 12.10 -5.87
CA ALA A 156 -16.94 12.71 -6.35
C ALA A 156 -16.02 13.17 -5.20
N ARG A 157 -16.60 13.50 -4.03
CA ARG A 157 -15.84 13.84 -2.82
C ARG A 157 -15.12 12.61 -2.28
N THR A 158 -15.81 11.47 -2.18
CA THR A 158 -15.23 10.18 -1.75
C THR A 158 -14.12 9.75 -2.69
N TYR A 159 -14.35 9.87 -4.01
CA TYR A 159 -13.34 9.57 -5.02
C TYR A 159 -12.05 10.39 -4.84
N ARG A 160 -12.18 11.73 -4.73
CA ARG A 160 -11.04 12.63 -4.52
C ARG A 160 -10.35 12.38 -3.18
N GLY A 161 -11.11 12.13 -2.13
CA GLY A 161 -10.58 11.81 -0.81
C GLY A 161 -9.70 10.57 -0.83
N ALA A 162 -10.12 9.50 -1.48
CA ALA A 162 -9.34 8.28 -1.62
C ALA A 162 -8.06 8.46 -2.45
N LEU A 163 -8.06 9.34 -3.46
CA LEU A 163 -6.84 9.70 -4.19
C LEU A 163 -5.88 10.51 -3.31
N LEU A 164 -6.41 11.54 -2.64
CA LEU A 164 -5.60 12.45 -1.84
C LEU A 164 -4.99 11.76 -0.62
N SER A 165 -5.66 10.76 -0.03
CA SER A 165 -5.15 10.05 1.16
C SER A 165 -3.86 9.28 0.90
N THR A 166 -3.63 8.82 -0.32
CA THR A 166 -2.46 8.00 -0.67
C THR A 166 -1.32 8.78 -1.34
N LEU A 167 -1.58 10.02 -1.80
CA LEU A 167 -0.55 10.87 -2.42
C LEU A 167 0.62 11.20 -1.49
N PRO A 168 0.40 11.53 -0.19
CA PRO A 168 1.50 11.85 0.71
C PRO A 168 2.47 10.67 0.88
N THR A 169 1.96 9.44 1.00
CA THR A 169 2.81 8.24 1.07
C THR A 169 3.66 8.10 -0.18
N THR A 170 3.05 8.21 -1.35
CA THR A 170 3.79 8.18 -2.62
C THR A 170 4.85 9.30 -2.69
N ALA A 171 4.49 10.51 -2.25
CA ALA A 171 5.40 11.66 -2.25
C ALA A 171 6.60 11.45 -1.32
N VAL A 172 6.40 10.89 -0.11
CA VAL A 172 7.49 10.58 0.83
C VAL A 172 8.51 9.65 0.18
N PHE A 173 8.06 8.59 -0.50
CA PHE A 173 8.97 7.68 -1.19
C PHE A 173 9.68 8.33 -2.36
N LEU A 174 8.98 9.04 -3.24
CA LEU A 174 9.60 9.69 -4.40
C LEU A 174 10.58 10.79 -4.00
N VAL A 175 10.23 11.60 -3.00
CA VAL A 175 11.10 12.66 -2.46
C VAL A 175 12.34 12.07 -1.79
N SER A 176 12.25 10.87 -1.21
CA SER A 176 13.38 10.21 -0.57
C SER A 176 14.46 9.72 -1.55
N VAL A 177 14.13 9.52 -2.84
CA VAL A 177 15.06 9.01 -3.85
C VAL A 177 16.31 9.89 -4.00
N PRO A 178 16.22 11.22 -4.22
CA PRO A 178 17.42 12.05 -4.34
C PRO A 178 18.27 12.08 -3.05
N PHE A 179 17.67 11.94 -1.87
CA PHE A 179 18.41 11.90 -0.62
C PHE A 179 19.32 10.67 -0.49
N ALA A 180 18.97 9.56 -1.13
CA ALA A 180 19.79 8.35 -1.12
C ALA A 180 21.16 8.54 -1.80
N PHE A 181 21.31 9.54 -2.67
CA PHE A 181 22.56 9.86 -3.36
C PHE A 181 23.47 10.84 -2.59
N ILE A 182 22.97 11.41 -1.49
CA ILE A 182 23.78 12.30 -0.64
C ILE A 182 24.71 11.43 0.22
N PRO A 183 26.03 11.66 0.21
CA PRO A 183 26.98 10.89 1.01
C PRO A 183 26.58 10.85 2.50
N GLY A 184 26.50 9.64 3.07
CA GLY A 184 26.09 9.41 4.46
C GLY A 184 24.58 9.41 4.70
N PHE A 185 23.75 9.84 3.76
CA PHE A 185 22.30 9.92 3.93
C PHE A 185 21.56 8.64 3.54
N ALA A 186 22.16 7.78 2.71
CA ALA A 186 21.52 6.53 2.26
C ALA A 186 21.02 5.65 3.41
N SER A 187 21.77 5.57 4.50
CA SER A 187 21.42 4.81 5.71
C SER A 187 20.28 5.43 6.53
N TRP A 188 20.02 6.74 6.39
CA TRP A 188 18.99 7.47 7.11
C TRP A 188 17.67 7.56 6.33
N THR A 189 17.72 7.33 5.01
CA THR A 189 16.56 7.39 4.11
C THR A 189 15.36 6.56 4.62
N PRO A 190 15.54 5.33 5.17
CA PRO A 190 14.43 4.53 5.68
C PRO A 190 13.68 5.16 6.86
N LEU A 191 14.33 6.02 7.65
CA LEU A 191 13.69 6.72 8.76
C LEU A 191 12.64 7.74 8.28
N LEU A 192 12.84 8.32 7.08
CA LEU A 192 11.87 9.23 6.49
C LEU A 192 10.55 8.51 6.16
N TRP A 193 10.60 7.20 5.88
CA TRP A 193 9.41 6.44 5.49
C TRP A 193 8.49 6.10 6.66
N VAL A 194 8.99 6.18 7.91
CA VAL A 194 8.13 6.09 9.11
C VAL A 194 7.07 7.18 9.07
N LEU A 195 7.40 8.34 8.49
CA LEU A 195 6.44 9.44 8.34
C LEU A 195 5.26 9.08 7.43
N ALA A 196 5.42 8.10 6.54
CA ALA A 196 4.32 7.65 5.69
C ALA A 196 3.17 7.01 6.50
N LEU A 197 3.47 6.38 7.65
CA LEU A 197 2.47 5.72 8.50
C LEU A 197 1.50 6.73 9.14
N PRO A 198 1.95 7.73 9.91
CA PRO A 198 1.04 8.69 10.54
C PRO A 198 0.40 9.65 9.54
N VAL A 199 1.08 9.98 8.45
CA VAL A 199 0.55 10.90 7.43
C VAL A 199 -0.71 10.36 6.79
N ASN A 200 -0.78 9.07 6.46
CA ASN A 200 -1.99 8.45 5.94
C ASN A 200 -3.16 8.57 6.93
N VAL A 201 -2.92 8.25 8.20
CA VAL A 201 -3.95 8.32 9.26
C VAL A 201 -4.44 9.76 9.45
N VAL A 202 -3.53 10.74 9.44
CA VAL A 202 -3.90 12.16 9.57
C VAL A 202 -4.73 12.63 8.39
N VAL A 203 -4.32 12.31 7.15
CA VAL A 203 -5.04 12.70 5.94
C VAL A 203 -6.43 12.04 5.89
N GLU A 204 -6.55 10.77 6.26
CA GLU A 204 -7.85 10.10 6.34
C GLU A 204 -8.76 10.74 7.37
N ARG A 205 -8.24 11.13 8.54
CA ARG A 205 -9.01 11.86 9.55
C ARG A 205 -9.47 13.25 9.06
N LEU A 206 -8.59 13.99 8.40
CA LEU A 206 -8.92 15.33 7.88
C LEU A 206 -9.95 15.24 6.75
N VAL A 207 -9.83 14.26 5.86
CA VAL A 207 -10.79 14.00 4.79
C VAL A 207 -12.11 13.44 5.35
N GLY A 208 -12.04 12.64 6.42
CA GLY A 208 -13.18 12.03 7.12
C GLY A 208 -13.93 13.02 8.04
N ALA A 209 -13.23 13.93 8.72
CA ALA A 209 -13.83 14.92 9.61
C ALA A 209 -14.79 15.89 8.88
N GLY A 210 -14.61 16.07 7.57
CA GLY A 210 -15.59 16.75 6.71
C GLY A 210 -16.93 15.99 6.53
N ARG A 211 -17.07 14.77 7.07
CA ARG A 211 -18.29 13.96 7.04
C ARG A 211 -19.26 14.25 8.22
N GLY A 212 -18.77 14.79 9.35
CA GLY A 212 -19.52 14.86 10.61
C GLY A 212 -20.43 16.07 10.82
N SER A 213 -20.48 17.07 9.96
CA SER A 213 -21.14 18.35 10.24
C SER A 213 -22.46 18.61 9.51
N ARG A 214 -23.16 17.58 9.02
CA ARG A 214 -24.53 17.71 8.49
C ARG A 214 -25.38 16.52 8.90
N ILE A 215 -25.77 16.50 10.17
CA ILE A 215 -27.05 15.93 10.55
C ILE A 215 -28.04 17.06 10.27
N PRO A 216 -29.02 16.89 9.36
CA PRO A 216 -30.17 17.79 9.31
C PRO A 216 -30.91 17.57 10.63
N GLU A 217 -31.06 18.60 11.44
CA GLU A 217 -32.07 18.64 12.47
C GLU A 217 -33.41 18.32 11.78
N ALA A 218 -33.94 17.12 12.07
CA ALA A 218 -35.30 16.78 11.73
C ALA A 218 -36.17 17.79 12.49
N GLY A 219 -36.79 18.67 11.74
CA GLY A 219 -37.69 19.69 12.27
C GLY A 219 -38.72 19.05 13.17
N ALA A 220 -38.75 19.48 14.40
CA ALA A 220 -39.90 19.44 15.25
C ALA A 220 -40.93 20.39 14.61
N ASP A 221 -41.95 19.82 13.97
CA ASP A 221 -43.21 20.50 13.72
C ASP A 221 -44.24 19.74 14.51
N ASP A 222 -44.49 20.27 15.71
CA ASP A 222 -45.72 20.12 16.45
C ASP A 222 -46.76 21.05 15.84
N GLY A 223 -47.94 20.51 15.49
CA GLY A 223 -49.08 21.24 15.05
C GLY A 223 -50.30 20.33 14.92
#